data_c0805e5db3a78a9d9d96652e7eaf9383
#
_entry.id   c0805e5db3a78a9d9d96652e7eaf9383
#
_cell.length_a   1.000
_cell.length_b   1.000
_cell.length_c   1.000
_cell.angle_alpha   90.00
_cell.angle_beta   90.00
_cell.angle_gamma   90.00
#
_symmetry.space_group_name_H-M   'P 1'
#
loop_
_entity.id
_entity.type
_entity.pdbx_description
1 polymer ?
#
loop_
_entity_poly.entity_id
_entity_poly.type
_entity_poly.pdbx_seq_one_letter_code
_entity_poly.pdbx_strand_id
1 'polypeptide(L)'
;MSQYTYFSYNTNEALFPSEREKQLLLDIFGKIDEELQTANPDLLIITDYIKLVLDYCLHAYDRQFKATPTANNDMLARFERLCDDYYESKRPQTDGLLTVQYCASQLCLSVNYFSDLVRGMTGLSPQKHIQQKMLSKAKNLLLGTSMCVNEIAHVLGFQQPQNFTNWFKKMEQISPNAYRVEQEKRQK
;
A
#
# COMPACT_ATOMS: atom_id res chain seq x y z
N MET A 1 -14.00 -7.26 3.85
CA MET A 1 -13.18 -6.10 4.28
C MET A 1 -14.11 -4.92 4.49
N SER A 2 -13.95 -4.17 5.57
CA SER A 2 -14.76 -2.96 5.80
C SER A 2 -14.51 -1.95 4.67
N GLN A 3 -15.56 -1.39 4.12
CA GLN A 3 -15.48 -0.36 3.07
C GLN A 3 -14.78 0.91 3.60
N TYR A 4 -14.87 1.17 4.89
CA TYR A 4 -14.34 2.35 5.57
C TYR A 4 -13.06 2.00 6.33
N THR A 5 -11.92 2.03 5.65
CA THR A 5 -10.60 1.67 6.17
C THR A 5 -10.07 2.67 7.19
N TYR A 6 -10.51 3.93 7.12
CA TYR A 6 -10.07 5.03 7.98
C TYR A 6 -10.45 4.88 9.47
N PHE A 7 -11.36 3.99 9.83
CA PHE A 7 -11.58 3.64 11.24
C PHE A 7 -10.37 2.97 11.92
N SER A 8 -9.43 2.50 11.13
CA SER A 8 -8.18 1.87 11.61
C SER A 8 -6.96 2.79 11.49
N TYR A 9 -7.17 4.08 11.20
CA TYR A 9 -6.10 5.05 11.11
C TYR A 9 -5.65 5.52 12.50
N ASN A 10 -4.40 5.98 12.60
CA ASN A 10 -3.86 6.54 13.82
C ASN A 10 -4.34 8.00 14.02
N THR A 11 -4.23 8.51 15.24
CA THR A 11 -4.67 9.89 15.57
C THR A 11 -3.94 10.96 14.76
N ASN A 12 -2.68 10.73 14.37
CA ASN A 12 -1.89 11.62 13.53
C ASN A 12 -2.25 11.55 12.03
N GLU A 13 -3.17 10.65 11.66
CA GLU A 13 -3.67 10.44 10.31
C GLU A 13 -5.08 11.06 10.14
N ALA A 14 -5.36 12.11 10.89
CA ALA A 14 -6.67 12.74 10.96
C ALA A 14 -7.13 13.29 9.59
N LEU A 15 -8.44 13.29 9.40
CA LEU A 15 -9.07 13.97 8.28
C LEU A 15 -9.05 15.48 8.47
N PHE A 16 -8.63 16.20 7.44
CA PHE A 16 -8.71 17.66 7.36
C PHE A 16 -9.76 18.05 6.30
N PRO A 17 -11.03 18.19 6.69
CA PRO A 17 -12.09 18.56 5.75
C PRO A 17 -11.91 20.01 5.31
N SER A 18 -12.22 20.31 4.06
CA SER A 18 -12.40 21.68 3.58
C SER A 18 -13.61 22.33 4.27
N GLU A 19 -13.69 23.66 4.24
CA GLU A 19 -14.85 24.38 4.84
C GLU A 19 -16.19 23.93 4.23
N ARG A 20 -16.22 23.64 2.92
CA ARG A 20 -17.41 23.10 2.26
C ARG A 20 -17.77 21.71 2.76
N GLU A 21 -16.80 20.83 2.91
CA GLU A 21 -17.01 19.45 3.41
C GLU A 21 -17.45 19.48 4.88
N LYS A 22 -16.83 20.36 5.67
CA LYS A 22 -17.19 20.56 7.07
C LYS A 22 -18.64 21.02 7.21
N GLN A 23 -19.06 22.02 6.44
CA GLN A 23 -20.43 22.53 6.46
C GLN A 23 -21.43 21.42 6.07
N LEU A 24 -21.13 20.65 5.02
CA LEU A 24 -21.93 19.52 4.57
C LEU A 24 -22.10 18.45 5.66
N LEU A 25 -21.02 18.09 6.35
CA LEU A 25 -21.07 17.13 7.44
C LEU A 25 -21.92 17.65 8.61
N LEU A 26 -21.78 18.94 8.97
CA LEU A 26 -22.58 19.57 10.01
C LEU A 26 -24.07 19.58 9.67
N ASP A 27 -24.42 19.87 8.41
CA ASP A 27 -25.81 19.87 7.94
C ASP A 27 -26.43 18.45 8.02
N ILE A 28 -25.65 17.40 7.70
CA ILE A 28 -26.12 16.01 7.82
C ILE A 28 -26.29 15.63 9.30
N PHE A 29 -25.35 16.00 10.18
CA PHE A 29 -25.50 15.77 11.61
C PHE A 29 -26.74 16.47 12.17
N GLY A 30 -27.02 17.72 11.71
CA GLY A 30 -28.27 18.42 12.07
C GLY A 30 -29.52 17.64 11.67
N LYS A 31 -29.54 17.04 10.46
CA LYS A 31 -30.65 16.19 10.00
C LYS A 31 -30.82 14.92 10.82
N ILE A 32 -29.74 14.31 11.27
CA ILE A 32 -29.79 13.16 12.19
C ILE A 32 -30.41 13.58 13.52
N ASP A 33 -29.99 14.73 14.04
CA ASP A 33 -30.51 15.25 15.32
C ASP A 33 -32.01 15.60 15.21
N GLU A 34 -32.44 16.27 14.13
CA GLU A 34 -33.83 16.56 13.83
C GLU A 34 -34.66 15.28 13.78
N GLU A 35 -34.22 14.23 13.10
CA GLU A 35 -34.92 12.95 12.99
C GLU A 35 -35.03 12.25 14.36
N LEU A 36 -33.96 12.29 15.15
CA LEU A 36 -33.94 11.71 16.52
C LEU A 36 -34.92 12.40 17.46
N GLN A 37 -35.28 13.68 17.22
CA GLN A 37 -36.23 14.46 18.04
C GLN A 37 -37.68 14.28 17.60
N THR A 38 -37.95 13.54 16.50
CA THR A 38 -39.35 13.24 16.12
C THR A 38 -40.04 12.30 17.11
N ALA A 39 -41.35 12.29 17.14
CA ALA A 39 -42.11 11.40 18.01
C ALA A 39 -41.91 9.90 17.72
N ASN A 40 -41.56 9.58 16.48
CA ASN A 40 -41.22 8.21 16.01
C ASN A 40 -40.01 8.29 15.06
N PRO A 41 -38.78 8.28 15.58
CA PRO A 41 -37.58 8.33 14.75
C PRO A 41 -37.50 7.14 13.77
N ASP A 42 -37.25 7.40 12.48
CA ASP A 42 -37.04 6.35 11.51
C ASP A 42 -35.56 5.95 11.47
N LEU A 43 -35.27 4.75 12.01
CA LEU A 43 -33.92 4.22 12.07
C LEU A 43 -33.30 3.99 10.69
N LEU A 44 -34.11 3.78 9.65
CA LEU A 44 -33.61 3.61 8.29
C LEU A 44 -33.07 4.94 7.75
N ILE A 45 -33.82 6.05 7.95
CA ILE A 45 -33.40 7.40 7.57
C ILE A 45 -32.10 7.78 8.30
N ILE A 46 -32.05 7.53 9.63
CA ILE A 46 -30.85 7.79 10.43
C ILE A 46 -29.66 6.99 9.92
N THR A 47 -29.84 5.70 9.59
CA THR A 47 -28.79 4.84 9.07
C THR A 47 -28.28 5.34 7.70
N ASP A 48 -29.17 5.82 6.83
CA ASP A 48 -28.79 6.38 5.54
C ASP A 48 -27.99 7.68 5.68
N TYR A 49 -28.36 8.56 6.64
CA TYR A 49 -27.56 9.74 6.95
C TYR A 49 -26.19 9.40 7.54
N ILE A 50 -26.10 8.42 8.44
CA ILE A 50 -24.82 7.94 8.97
C ILE A 50 -23.95 7.41 7.81
N LYS A 51 -24.53 6.59 6.95
CA LYS A 51 -23.82 6.08 5.77
C LYS A 51 -23.32 7.22 4.89
N LEU A 52 -24.12 8.25 4.66
CA LEU A 52 -23.75 9.41 3.88
C LEU A 52 -22.58 10.18 4.52
N VAL A 53 -22.56 10.36 5.84
CA VAL A 53 -21.40 10.94 6.57
C VAL A 53 -20.15 10.12 6.29
N LEU A 54 -20.22 8.78 6.40
CA LEU A 54 -19.09 7.89 6.19
C LEU A 54 -18.57 7.97 4.75
N ASP A 55 -19.46 8.03 3.76
CA ASP A 55 -19.11 8.17 2.35
C ASP A 55 -18.43 9.54 2.07
N TYR A 56 -18.91 10.63 2.68
CA TYR A 56 -18.25 11.94 2.58
C TYR A 56 -16.87 11.95 3.23
N CYS A 57 -16.69 11.31 4.39
CA CYS A 57 -15.36 11.16 5.01
C CYS A 57 -14.41 10.39 4.10
N LEU A 58 -14.86 9.30 3.49
CA LEU A 58 -14.06 8.53 2.55
C LEU A 58 -13.61 9.39 1.35
N HIS A 59 -14.56 10.13 0.76
CA HIS A 59 -14.28 11.03 -0.36
C HIS A 59 -13.30 12.16 0.03
N ALA A 60 -13.43 12.70 1.25
CA ALA A 60 -12.54 13.73 1.74
C ALA A 60 -11.10 13.20 2.00
N TYR A 61 -10.94 11.96 2.46
CA TYR A 61 -9.64 11.30 2.52
C TYR A 61 -9.03 11.10 1.13
N ASP A 62 -9.81 10.63 0.15
CA ASP A 62 -9.34 10.48 -1.23
C ASP A 62 -8.86 11.81 -1.82
N ARG A 63 -9.57 12.91 -1.53
CA ARG A 63 -9.13 14.25 -1.89
C ARG A 63 -7.84 14.64 -1.17
N GLN A 64 -7.76 14.39 0.14
CA GLN A 64 -6.59 14.70 0.96
C GLN A 64 -5.34 13.99 0.44
N PHE A 65 -5.44 12.71 0.07
CA PHE A 65 -4.34 11.95 -0.52
C PHE A 65 -3.87 12.52 -1.87
N LYS A 66 -4.78 13.12 -2.66
CA LYS A 66 -4.45 13.72 -3.96
C LYS A 66 -3.98 15.17 -3.86
N ALA A 67 -4.46 15.90 -2.86
CA ALA A 67 -4.31 17.38 -2.80
C ALA A 67 -3.03 17.87 -2.13
N THR A 68 -2.20 16.99 -1.53
CA THR A 68 -0.95 17.39 -0.87
C THR A 68 0.26 16.80 -1.62
N PRO A 69 0.55 17.26 -2.87
CA PRO A 69 1.54 16.61 -3.72
C PRO A 69 2.94 16.58 -3.10
N THR A 70 3.36 17.65 -2.44
CA THR A 70 4.73 17.80 -1.91
C THR A 70 5.01 16.82 -0.76
N ALA A 71 4.16 16.80 0.27
CA ALA A 71 4.34 15.90 1.42
C ALA A 71 4.11 14.43 1.03
N ASN A 72 3.17 14.18 0.13
CA ASN A 72 2.87 12.84 -0.33
C ASN A 72 3.96 12.30 -1.26
N ASN A 73 4.52 13.15 -2.14
CA ASN A 73 5.68 12.79 -2.97
C ASN A 73 6.92 12.50 -2.12
N ASP A 74 7.15 13.26 -1.03
CA ASP A 74 8.23 12.97 -0.08
C ASP A 74 7.99 11.62 0.60
N MET A 75 6.77 11.33 1.02
CA MET A 75 6.43 10.03 1.63
C MET A 75 6.63 8.87 0.64
N LEU A 76 6.19 9.02 -0.61
CA LEU A 76 6.40 8.00 -1.65
C LEU A 76 7.89 7.80 -1.92
N ALA A 77 8.67 8.87 -2.03
CA ALA A 77 10.12 8.81 -2.20
C ALA A 77 10.82 8.13 -1.00
N ARG A 78 10.34 8.39 0.23
CA ARG A 78 10.84 7.69 1.44
C ARG A 78 10.50 6.20 1.42
N PHE A 79 9.29 5.85 0.98
CA PHE A 79 8.90 4.45 0.83
C PHE A 79 9.74 3.72 -0.23
N GLU A 80 9.95 4.34 -1.39
CA GLU A 80 10.80 3.78 -2.45
C GLU A 80 12.24 3.57 -1.98
N ARG A 81 12.81 4.57 -1.30
CA ARG A 81 14.14 4.50 -0.71
C ARG A 81 14.23 3.40 0.34
N LEU A 82 13.23 3.27 1.20
CA LEU A 82 13.14 2.20 2.19
C LEU A 82 13.16 0.81 1.53
N CYS A 83 12.45 0.64 0.41
CA CYS A 83 12.48 -0.62 -0.34
C CYS A 83 13.88 -0.90 -0.93
N ASP A 84 14.50 0.11 -1.52
CA ASP A 84 15.82 -0.02 -2.11
C ASP A 84 16.87 -0.35 -1.02
N ASP A 85 16.91 0.40 0.08
CA ASP A 85 17.80 0.18 1.23
C ASP A 85 17.62 -1.23 1.84
N TYR A 86 16.36 -1.71 1.91
CA TYR A 86 16.09 -3.04 2.42
C TYR A 86 16.75 -4.11 1.57
N TYR A 87 16.56 -4.09 0.25
CA TYR A 87 17.11 -5.07 -0.68
C TYR A 87 18.60 -4.88 -0.99
N GLU A 88 19.19 -3.73 -0.65
CA GLU A 88 20.64 -3.50 -0.73
C GLU A 88 21.39 -3.95 0.53
N SER A 89 20.68 -4.04 1.64
CA SER A 89 21.22 -4.51 2.92
C SER A 89 21.21 -6.05 3.02
N LYS A 90 21.69 -6.54 4.18
CA LYS A 90 21.58 -7.96 4.54
C LYS A 90 20.24 -8.33 5.21
N ARG A 91 19.33 -7.36 5.39
CA ARG A 91 18.04 -7.59 6.07
C ARG A 91 17.18 -8.67 5.45
N PRO A 92 17.05 -8.81 4.12
CA PRO A 92 16.26 -9.90 3.57
C PRO A 92 16.73 -11.28 4.05
N GLN A 93 18.03 -11.47 4.26
CA GLN A 93 18.61 -12.75 4.70
C GLN A 93 18.31 -13.06 6.17
N THR A 94 18.16 -12.04 7.01
CA THR A 94 17.88 -12.17 8.45
C THR A 94 16.41 -12.05 8.78
N ASP A 95 15.73 -11.07 8.21
CA ASP A 95 14.37 -10.66 8.54
C ASP A 95 13.33 -11.25 7.57
N GLY A 96 13.80 -11.81 6.44
CA GLY A 96 12.95 -12.39 5.41
C GLY A 96 12.43 -11.37 4.39
N LEU A 97 11.25 -11.62 3.83
CA LEU A 97 10.66 -10.76 2.79
C LEU A 97 10.15 -9.45 3.39
N LEU A 98 10.40 -8.34 2.66
CA LEU A 98 9.86 -7.03 3.02
C LEU A 98 8.33 -7.07 3.05
N THR A 99 7.75 -6.54 4.13
CA THR A 99 6.29 -6.51 4.34
C THR A 99 5.74 -5.09 4.33
N VAL A 100 4.47 -4.94 3.97
CA VAL A 100 3.76 -3.66 4.04
C VAL A 100 3.72 -3.14 5.47
N GLN A 101 3.55 -4.03 6.46
CA GLN A 101 3.54 -3.69 7.88
C GLN A 101 4.87 -3.09 8.32
N TYR A 102 5.99 -3.68 7.90
CA TYR A 102 7.33 -3.13 8.18
C TYR A 102 7.48 -1.73 7.56
N CYS A 103 7.11 -1.55 6.28
CA CYS A 103 7.20 -0.24 5.63
C CYS A 103 6.35 0.81 6.34
N ALA A 104 5.11 0.50 6.69
CA ALA A 104 4.21 1.39 7.41
C ALA A 104 4.80 1.79 8.77
N SER A 105 5.34 0.83 9.54
CA SER A 105 5.96 1.10 10.84
C SER A 105 7.20 2.02 10.73
N GLN A 106 8.05 1.81 9.72
CA GLN A 106 9.23 2.66 9.49
C GLN A 106 8.86 4.09 9.07
N LEU A 107 7.68 4.27 8.48
CA LEU A 107 7.14 5.57 8.10
C LEU A 107 6.25 6.19 9.20
N CYS A 108 6.10 5.52 10.35
CA CYS A 108 5.24 5.93 11.47
C CYS A 108 3.75 6.08 11.06
N LEU A 109 3.30 5.18 10.17
CA LEU A 109 1.93 5.16 9.65
C LEU A 109 1.22 3.86 10.01
N SER A 110 -0.11 3.91 10.12
CA SER A 110 -0.94 2.70 10.15
C SER A 110 -0.90 2.01 8.78
N VAL A 111 -1.04 0.68 8.78
CA VAL A 111 -1.00 -0.13 7.54
C VAL A 111 -2.10 0.29 6.58
N ASN A 112 -3.29 0.60 7.10
CA ASN A 112 -4.43 0.98 6.27
C ASN A 112 -4.24 2.36 5.65
N TYR A 113 -3.86 3.37 6.44
CA TYR A 113 -3.56 4.72 5.93
C TYR A 113 -2.45 4.68 4.88
N PHE A 114 -1.34 4.01 5.17
CA PHE A 114 -0.23 3.84 4.23
C PHE A 114 -0.69 3.17 2.91
N SER A 115 -1.52 2.13 3.02
CA SER A 115 -2.02 1.41 1.84
C SER A 115 -2.94 2.27 0.98
N ASP A 116 -3.83 3.04 1.61
CA ASP A 116 -4.78 3.90 0.91
C ASP A 116 -4.07 5.11 0.30
N LEU A 117 -3.09 5.69 1.02
CA LEU A 117 -2.26 6.79 0.53
C LEU A 117 -1.45 6.37 -0.70
N VAL A 118 -0.70 5.26 -0.64
CA VAL A 118 0.09 4.76 -1.79
C VAL A 118 -0.82 4.44 -2.98
N ARG A 119 -1.97 3.80 -2.74
CA ARG A 119 -2.93 3.49 -3.80
C ARG A 119 -3.54 4.74 -4.41
N GLY A 120 -3.91 5.72 -3.60
CA GLY A 120 -4.47 6.99 -4.07
C GLY A 120 -3.50 7.77 -4.96
N MET A 121 -2.19 7.70 -4.67
CA MET A 121 -1.15 8.39 -5.41
C MET A 121 -0.73 7.67 -6.69
N THR A 122 -0.61 6.33 -6.64
CA THR A 122 0.05 5.55 -7.69
C THR A 122 -0.90 4.62 -8.45
N GLY A 123 -2.11 4.42 -7.95
CA GLY A 123 -3.04 3.42 -8.45
C GLY A 123 -2.68 1.96 -8.09
N LEU A 124 -1.54 1.74 -7.42
CA LEU A 124 -1.04 0.41 -7.06
C LEU A 124 -0.98 0.24 -5.53
N SER A 125 -1.19 -0.99 -5.05
CA SER A 125 -1.00 -1.27 -3.63
C SER A 125 0.48 -1.27 -3.24
N PRO A 126 0.86 -0.95 -1.97
CA PRO A 126 2.24 -1.05 -1.50
C PRO A 126 2.86 -2.44 -1.71
N GLN A 127 2.07 -3.49 -1.53
CA GLN A 127 2.51 -4.86 -1.79
C GLN A 127 2.97 -5.05 -3.24
N LYS A 128 2.27 -4.42 -4.20
CA LYS A 128 2.63 -4.51 -5.62
C LYS A 128 3.91 -3.74 -5.94
N HIS A 129 4.12 -2.59 -5.29
CA HIS A 129 5.39 -1.84 -5.37
C HIS A 129 6.56 -2.67 -4.82
N ILE A 130 6.42 -3.26 -3.64
CA ILE A 130 7.44 -4.14 -3.03
C ILE A 130 7.78 -5.30 -3.97
N GLN A 131 6.76 -5.95 -4.55
CA GLN A 131 6.97 -7.05 -5.49
C GLN A 131 7.71 -6.60 -6.77
N GLN A 132 7.41 -5.42 -7.30
CA GLN A 132 8.11 -4.87 -8.46
C GLN A 132 9.58 -4.57 -8.15
N LYS A 133 9.88 -3.97 -6.99
CA LYS A 133 11.25 -3.72 -6.53
C LYS A 133 12.02 -5.03 -6.34
N MET A 134 11.43 -6.02 -5.68
CA MET A 134 12.03 -7.34 -5.49
C MET A 134 12.29 -8.03 -6.85
N LEU A 135 11.36 -7.92 -7.80
CA LEU A 135 11.52 -8.48 -9.14
C LEU A 135 12.67 -7.82 -9.90
N SER A 136 12.78 -6.51 -9.84
CA SER A 136 13.89 -5.77 -10.43
C SER A 136 15.22 -6.23 -9.83
N LYS A 137 15.31 -6.35 -8.50
CA LYS A 137 16.52 -6.87 -7.83
C LYS A 137 16.84 -8.31 -8.23
N ALA A 138 15.81 -9.19 -8.32
CA ALA A 138 15.99 -10.57 -8.77
C ALA A 138 16.58 -10.64 -10.20
N LYS A 139 16.04 -9.83 -11.12
CA LYS A 139 16.56 -9.74 -12.50
C LYS A 139 18.01 -9.27 -12.53
N ASN A 140 18.34 -8.23 -11.76
CA ASN A 140 19.71 -7.73 -11.67
C ASN A 140 20.68 -8.78 -11.14
N LEU A 141 20.29 -9.56 -10.11
CA LEU A 141 21.12 -10.64 -9.59
C LEU A 141 21.28 -11.80 -10.59
N LEU A 142 20.19 -12.15 -11.28
CA LEU A 142 20.23 -13.21 -12.30
C LEU A 142 21.18 -12.89 -13.48
N LEU A 143 21.27 -11.62 -13.88
CA LEU A 143 22.05 -11.20 -15.04
C LEU A 143 23.42 -10.65 -14.66
N GLY A 144 23.54 -10.00 -13.51
CA GLY A 144 24.76 -9.31 -13.09
C GLY A 144 25.70 -10.16 -12.25
N THR A 145 25.31 -11.40 -11.87
CA THR A 145 26.13 -12.25 -11.00
C THR A 145 26.14 -13.71 -11.46
N SER A 146 27.15 -14.45 -11.02
CA SER A 146 27.23 -15.91 -11.19
C SER A 146 26.47 -16.71 -10.14
N MET A 147 25.70 -16.05 -9.24
CA MET A 147 24.94 -16.71 -8.19
C MET A 147 23.97 -17.74 -8.76
N CYS A 148 23.87 -18.90 -8.09
CA CYS A 148 22.84 -19.87 -8.41
C CYS A 148 21.46 -19.38 -7.92
N VAL A 149 20.40 -20.00 -8.42
CA VAL A 149 19.00 -19.60 -8.08
C VAL A 149 18.73 -19.73 -6.58
N ASN A 150 19.35 -20.71 -5.91
CA ASN A 150 19.17 -20.91 -4.46
C ASN A 150 19.84 -19.76 -3.66
N GLU A 151 21.01 -19.31 -4.07
CA GLU A 151 21.69 -18.18 -3.44
C GLU A 151 20.90 -16.89 -3.63
N ILE A 152 20.38 -16.65 -4.84
CA ILE A 152 19.53 -15.49 -5.13
C ILE A 152 18.25 -15.51 -4.26
N ALA A 153 17.61 -16.68 -4.14
CA ALA A 153 16.44 -16.84 -3.27
C ALA A 153 16.77 -16.44 -1.83
N HIS A 154 17.90 -16.88 -1.30
CA HIS A 154 18.34 -16.54 0.06
C HIS A 154 18.66 -15.04 0.20
N VAL A 155 19.37 -14.46 -0.75
CA VAL A 155 19.68 -13.02 -0.77
C VAL A 155 18.42 -12.16 -0.81
N LEU A 156 17.35 -12.62 -1.45
CA LEU A 156 16.07 -11.93 -1.52
C LEU A 156 15.14 -12.17 -0.33
N GLY A 157 15.54 -13.06 0.62
CA GLY A 157 14.79 -13.32 1.84
C GLY A 157 13.77 -14.46 1.74
N PHE A 158 13.84 -15.29 0.72
CA PHE A 158 13.03 -16.50 0.64
C PHE A 158 13.62 -17.62 1.51
N GLN A 159 12.84 -18.14 2.43
CA GLN A 159 13.27 -19.28 3.28
C GLN A 159 13.47 -20.57 2.46
N GLN A 160 12.67 -20.74 1.39
CA GLN A 160 12.74 -21.91 0.51
C GLN A 160 12.96 -21.46 -0.93
N PRO A 161 14.00 -21.94 -1.62
CA PRO A 161 14.28 -21.58 -3.02
C PRO A 161 13.14 -21.89 -3.99
N GLN A 162 12.36 -22.91 -3.69
CA GLN A 162 11.16 -23.26 -4.45
C GLN A 162 10.12 -22.16 -4.45
N ASN A 163 9.94 -21.46 -3.33
CA ASN A 163 9.00 -20.33 -3.22
C ASN A 163 9.44 -19.16 -4.11
N PHE A 164 10.73 -18.88 -4.16
CA PHE A 164 11.28 -17.89 -5.10
C PHE A 164 11.02 -18.30 -6.54
N THR A 165 11.32 -19.54 -6.91
CA THR A 165 11.12 -20.04 -8.28
C THR A 165 9.66 -19.93 -8.72
N ASN A 166 8.73 -20.34 -7.86
CA ASN A 166 7.30 -20.25 -8.12
C ASN A 166 6.81 -18.80 -8.22
N TRP A 167 7.28 -17.94 -7.31
CA TRP A 167 6.96 -16.52 -7.33
C TRP A 167 7.49 -15.83 -8.59
N PHE A 168 8.75 -16.05 -8.95
CA PHE A 168 9.37 -15.47 -10.14
C PHE A 168 8.66 -15.92 -11.42
N LYS A 169 8.34 -17.23 -11.51
CA LYS A 169 7.56 -17.77 -12.63
C LYS A 169 6.16 -17.16 -12.72
N LYS A 170 5.53 -16.86 -11.59
CA LYS A 170 4.23 -16.17 -11.57
C LYS A 170 4.34 -14.74 -12.09
N MET A 171 5.45 -14.05 -11.81
CA MET A 171 5.68 -12.66 -12.20
C MET A 171 6.11 -12.52 -13.67
N GLU A 172 7.02 -13.40 -14.15
CA GLU A 172 7.66 -13.31 -15.47
C GLU A 172 7.20 -14.38 -16.46
N GLN A 173 6.32 -15.30 -16.05
CA GLN A 173 5.80 -16.43 -16.84
C GLN A 173 6.87 -17.47 -17.23
N ILE A 174 8.14 -17.28 -16.89
CA ILE A 174 9.26 -18.20 -17.13
C ILE A 174 10.04 -18.42 -15.83
N SER A 175 10.80 -19.52 -15.76
CA SER A 175 11.63 -19.81 -14.58
C SER A 175 12.85 -18.88 -14.50
N PRO A 176 13.45 -18.67 -13.29
CA PRO A 176 14.66 -17.85 -13.15
C PRO A 176 15.82 -18.31 -14.05
N ASN A 177 16.05 -19.62 -14.17
CA ASN A 177 17.08 -20.16 -15.05
C ASN A 177 16.78 -19.91 -16.54
N ALA A 178 15.51 -20.10 -16.95
CA ALA A 178 15.11 -19.82 -18.33
C ALA A 178 15.27 -18.32 -18.66
N TYR A 179 14.91 -17.45 -17.70
CA TYR A 179 15.12 -16.00 -17.85
C TYR A 179 16.58 -15.65 -18.06
N ARG A 180 17.51 -16.21 -17.25
CA ARG A 180 18.97 -16.01 -17.41
C ARG A 180 19.44 -16.40 -18.80
N VAL A 181 19.14 -17.63 -19.23
CA VAL A 181 19.58 -18.17 -20.54
C VAL A 181 19.02 -17.35 -21.70
N GLU A 182 17.75 -16.93 -21.61
CA GLU A 182 17.12 -16.16 -22.68
C GLU A 182 17.76 -14.77 -22.83
N GLN A 183 18.06 -14.10 -21.73
CA GLN A 183 18.69 -12.77 -21.77
C GLN A 183 20.15 -12.83 -22.19
N GLU A 184 20.91 -13.86 -21.79
CA GLU A 184 22.29 -14.07 -22.28
C GLU A 184 22.36 -14.29 -23.81
N LYS A 185 21.35 -14.95 -24.39
CA LYS A 185 21.22 -15.11 -25.83
C LYS A 185 20.90 -13.82 -26.59
N ARG A 186 20.21 -12.88 -25.94
CA ARG A 186 19.84 -11.57 -26.54
C ARG A 186 20.99 -10.57 -26.50
N GLN A 187 22.00 -10.79 -25.66
CA GLN A 187 23.19 -9.92 -25.54
C GLN A 187 24.36 -10.35 -26.43
N LYS A 188 24.27 -11.52 -27.09
CA LYS A 188 25.22 -12.03 -28.11
C LYS A 188 24.71 -11.73 -29.51
#